data_d89c9eec02ae503dde8f01a99345fb5d
#
_entry.id   d89c9eec02ae503dde8f01a99345fb5d
#
_cell.length_a   1.000
_cell.length_b   1.000
_cell.length_c   1.000
_cell.angle_alpha   90.00
_cell.angle_beta   90.00
_cell.angle_gamma   90.00
#
_symmetry.space_group_name_H-M   'P 1'
#
loop_
_entity.id
_entity.type
_entity.pdbx_description
1 polymer ?
#
loop_
_entity_poly.entity_id
_entity_poly.type
_entity_poly.pdbx_seq_one_letter_code
_entity_poly.pdbx_strand_id
1 'polypeptide(L)'
;MAASPLPAVVAFARVAHHASFTRAADELGVSASALSQTVRALEAQLGVRLLHRTTRRVALSEHGARFLERVKPGLAQIEAAFLDLDTVRERPAGRLRITLPRVVADQLVMPWLPSFLARYPQIEVELCVDPALVDVVAEGFDAGIRLGECLARDMIAVPLGPMQRQVICAAPGYFRRHPPPQTPADLVEHDCIVHRMSNGRRMAWEFTRDGRDFEVEVTGTLVFNDSGLTHAAALAGLGLAQGFESVVAADVAAGRLVRVLDDWQQPFAGFYLYYPAREHMAPKLRVFIDHLRAANAAAQ
;
A
#
# COMPACT_ATOMS: atom_id res chain seq x y z
N MET A 1 16.52 35.59 -3.75
CA MET A 1 17.37 34.41 -4.12
C MET A 1 17.62 34.48 -5.62
N ALA A 2 18.88 34.46 -6.08
CA ALA A 2 19.19 34.39 -7.51
C ALA A 2 18.64 33.02 -8.08
N ALA A 3 18.00 33.06 -9.24
CA ALA A 3 17.52 31.86 -9.90
C ALA A 3 18.70 30.90 -10.19
N SER A 4 18.47 29.59 -10.06
CA SER A 4 19.51 28.58 -10.33
C SER A 4 20.05 28.75 -11.76
N PRO A 5 21.37 28.78 -11.99
CA PRO A 5 21.96 28.90 -13.32
C PRO A 5 21.84 27.61 -14.15
N LEU A 6 21.36 26.49 -13.55
CA LEU A 6 21.32 25.18 -14.17
C LEU A 6 20.56 25.15 -15.52
N PRO A 7 19.34 25.71 -15.65
CA PRO A 7 18.64 25.72 -16.93
C PRO A 7 19.42 26.44 -18.05
N ALA A 8 20.15 27.48 -17.72
CA ALA A 8 20.96 28.22 -18.69
C ALA A 8 22.23 27.45 -19.09
N VAL A 9 22.80 26.67 -18.17
CA VAL A 9 23.95 25.78 -18.45
C VAL A 9 23.49 24.62 -19.34
N VAL A 10 22.33 24.02 -19.10
CA VAL A 10 21.73 23.01 -19.98
C VAL A 10 21.49 23.58 -21.38
N ALA A 11 20.88 24.77 -21.48
CA ALA A 11 20.65 25.46 -22.74
C ALA A 11 21.95 25.68 -23.54
N PHE A 12 23.00 26.15 -22.89
CA PHE A 12 24.34 26.32 -23.50
C PHE A 12 24.91 24.96 -23.98
N ALA A 13 24.86 23.92 -23.16
CA ALA A 13 25.42 22.62 -23.49
C ALA A 13 24.68 21.99 -24.71
N ARG A 14 23.36 22.13 -24.83
CA ARG A 14 22.58 21.64 -25.98
C ARG A 14 22.89 22.44 -27.26
N VAL A 15 23.00 23.75 -27.16
CA VAL A 15 23.42 24.59 -28.31
C VAL A 15 24.85 24.25 -28.79
N ALA A 16 25.76 23.99 -27.87
CA ALA A 16 27.12 23.54 -28.17
C ALA A 16 27.13 22.17 -28.86
N HIS A 17 26.31 21.23 -28.39
CA HIS A 17 26.18 19.87 -28.95
C HIS A 17 25.68 19.90 -30.41
N HIS A 18 24.61 20.63 -30.66
CA HIS A 18 24.01 20.72 -32.02
C HIS A 18 24.70 21.72 -32.95
N ALA A 19 25.60 22.57 -32.42
CA ALA A 19 26.14 23.72 -33.13
C ALA A 19 25.04 24.57 -33.81
N SER A 20 23.82 24.61 -33.23
CA SER A 20 22.62 25.21 -33.80
C SER A 20 21.62 25.56 -32.71
N PHE A 21 21.17 26.83 -32.69
CA PHE A 21 20.11 27.27 -31.80
C PHE A 21 18.74 26.66 -32.14
N THR A 22 18.46 26.48 -33.43
CA THR A 22 17.16 25.91 -33.88
C THR A 22 17.04 24.46 -33.42
N ARG A 23 18.03 23.60 -33.72
CA ARG A 23 18.01 22.19 -33.32
C ARG A 23 17.97 22.01 -31.81
N ALA A 24 18.72 22.82 -31.07
CA ALA A 24 18.72 22.79 -29.61
C ALA A 24 17.39 23.27 -29.03
N ALA A 25 16.73 24.23 -29.67
CA ALA A 25 15.43 24.72 -29.26
C ALA A 25 14.33 23.69 -29.50
N ASP A 26 14.37 22.98 -30.65
CA ASP A 26 13.47 21.88 -30.97
C ASP A 26 13.58 20.75 -29.93
N GLU A 27 14.80 20.35 -29.55
CA GLU A 27 15.05 19.33 -28.51
C GLU A 27 14.52 19.75 -27.14
N LEU A 28 14.71 21.03 -26.79
CA LEU A 28 14.30 21.56 -25.46
C LEU A 28 12.82 22.02 -25.41
N GLY A 29 12.07 21.93 -26.52
CA GLY A 29 10.67 22.34 -26.58
C GLY A 29 10.44 23.84 -26.37
N VAL A 30 11.43 24.70 -26.75
CA VAL A 30 11.36 26.15 -26.59
C VAL A 30 11.60 26.87 -27.93
N SER A 31 11.35 28.18 -27.99
CA SER A 31 11.69 28.96 -29.18
C SER A 31 13.19 29.24 -29.27
N ALA A 32 13.75 29.26 -30.50
CA ALA A 32 15.15 29.61 -30.72
C ALA A 32 15.52 31.00 -30.21
N SER A 33 14.58 31.95 -30.19
CA SER A 33 14.76 33.28 -29.63
C SER A 33 14.90 33.24 -28.10
N ALA A 34 14.03 32.50 -27.42
CA ALA A 34 14.08 32.32 -25.96
C ALA A 34 15.39 31.63 -25.54
N LEU A 35 15.78 30.55 -26.27
CA LEU A 35 17.03 29.84 -26.03
C LEU A 35 18.25 30.77 -26.20
N SER A 36 18.25 31.61 -27.24
CA SER A 36 19.31 32.61 -27.49
C SER A 36 19.41 33.64 -26.37
N GLN A 37 18.27 34.10 -25.83
CA GLN A 37 18.24 35.02 -24.67
C GLN A 37 18.79 34.34 -23.41
N THR A 38 18.41 33.08 -23.13
CA THR A 38 18.89 32.31 -21.97
C THR A 38 20.42 32.16 -22.02
N VAL A 39 20.99 31.81 -23.17
CA VAL A 39 22.44 31.67 -23.30
C VAL A 39 23.15 33.04 -23.21
N ARG A 40 22.58 34.12 -23.75
CA ARG A 40 23.13 35.47 -23.58
C ARG A 40 23.14 35.94 -22.12
N ALA A 41 22.08 35.63 -21.38
CA ALA A 41 21.99 35.93 -19.97
C ALA A 41 23.09 35.21 -19.16
N LEU A 42 23.36 33.93 -19.50
CA LEU A 42 24.45 33.15 -18.92
C LEU A 42 25.80 33.78 -19.22
N GLU A 43 26.07 34.13 -20.49
CA GLU A 43 27.31 34.82 -20.91
C GLU A 43 27.50 36.17 -20.16
N ALA A 44 26.43 36.95 -20.02
CA ALA A 44 26.45 38.21 -19.27
C ALA A 44 26.74 37.99 -17.78
N GLN A 45 26.14 36.99 -17.16
CA GLN A 45 26.37 36.62 -15.77
C GLN A 45 27.81 36.20 -15.52
N LEU A 46 28.40 35.43 -16.45
CA LEU A 46 29.77 34.94 -16.36
C LEU A 46 30.82 35.97 -16.78
N GLY A 47 30.40 37.07 -17.45
CA GLY A 47 31.29 38.10 -17.96
C GLY A 47 32.14 37.67 -19.16
N VAL A 48 31.87 36.52 -19.76
CA VAL A 48 32.62 35.95 -20.88
C VAL A 48 31.69 35.39 -21.96
N ARG A 49 32.16 35.47 -23.21
CA ARG A 49 31.45 34.80 -24.33
C ARG A 49 31.77 33.31 -24.35
N LEU A 50 30.77 32.49 -24.39
CA LEU A 50 30.89 31.02 -24.48
C LEU A 50 30.75 30.54 -25.95
N LEU A 51 30.03 31.31 -26.79
CA LEU A 51 29.78 30.95 -28.18
C LEU A 51 30.20 32.08 -29.14
N HIS A 52 30.85 31.70 -30.21
CA HIS A 52 30.99 32.53 -31.42
C HIS A 52 29.75 32.32 -32.30
N ARG A 53 29.06 33.41 -32.62
CA ARG A 53 27.84 33.41 -33.41
C ARG A 53 28.05 34.20 -34.69
N THR A 54 27.82 33.58 -35.81
CA THR A 54 27.65 34.25 -37.10
C THR A 54 26.25 33.93 -37.64
N THR A 55 25.84 34.63 -38.69
CA THR A 55 24.54 34.32 -39.32
C THR A 55 24.46 32.92 -39.93
N ARG A 56 25.61 32.21 -40.06
CA ARG A 56 25.69 30.88 -40.68
C ARG A 56 26.25 29.78 -39.74
N ARG A 57 26.89 30.12 -38.64
CA ARG A 57 27.57 29.12 -37.78
C ARG A 57 27.53 29.51 -36.31
N VAL A 58 27.40 28.50 -35.48
CA VAL A 58 27.61 28.59 -34.02
C VAL A 58 28.79 27.68 -33.67
N ALA A 59 29.77 28.23 -32.96
CA ALA A 59 30.94 27.50 -32.51
C ALA A 59 31.29 27.86 -31.06
N LEU A 60 31.95 26.99 -30.32
CA LEU A 60 32.45 27.29 -28.98
C LEU A 60 33.59 28.33 -29.06
N SER A 61 33.60 29.25 -28.12
CA SER A 61 34.83 30.03 -27.81
C SER A 61 35.79 29.15 -27.00
N GLU A 62 37.03 29.59 -26.80
CA GLU A 62 37.96 28.91 -25.91
C GLU A 62 37.41 28.78 -24.49
N HIS A 63 36.79 29.85 -23.95
CA HIS A 63 36.16 29.86 -22.66
C HIS A 63 34.94 28.93 -22.62
N GLY A 64 34.16 28.87 -23.71
CA GLY A 64 33.03 27.94 -23.86
C GLY A 64 33.44 26.49 -23.87
N ALA A 65 34.54 26.15 -24.56
CA ALA A 65 35.06 24.77 -24.59
C ALA A 65 35.53 24.35 -23.20
N ARG A 66 36.31 25.16 -22.50
CA ARG A 66 36.75 24.88 -21.11
C ARG A 66 35.58 24.79 -20.13
N PHE A 67 34.57 25.66 -20.27
CA PHE A 67 33.40 25.63 -19.42
C PHE A 67 32.56 24.36 -19.67
N LEU A 68 32.32 24.00 -20.94
CA LEU A 68 31.58 22.78 -21.31
C LEU A 68 32.26 21.53 -20.77
N GLU A 69 33.58 21.43 -20.90
CA GLU A 69 34.35 20.28 -20.38
C GLU A 69 34.14 20.10 -18.88
N ARG A 70 34.06 21.20 -18.10
CA ARG A 70 33.87 21.14 -16.66
C ARG A 70 32.42 20.83 -16.22
N VAL A 71 31.42 21.31 -16.96
CA VAL A 71 30.01 21.12 -16.59
C VAL A 71 29.43 19.83 -17.13
N LYS A 72 29.97 19.28 -18.23
CA LYS A 72 29.47 18.08 -18.88
C LYS A 72 29.36 16.86 -17.96
N PRO A 73 30.36 16.54 -17.08
CA PRO A 73 30.24 15.42 -16.14
C PRO A 73 29.10 15.61 -15.13
N GLY A 74 28.90 16.83 -14.63
CA GLY A 74 27.82 17.15 -13.70
C GLY A 74 26.43 17.02 -14.33
N LEU A 75 26.28 17.48 -15.58
CA LEU A 75 25.02 17.30 -16.34
C LEU A 75 24.74 15.82 -16.58
N ALA A 76 25.76 15.01 -16.96
CA ALA A 76 25.60 13.59 -17.15
C ALA A 76 25.20 12.87 -15.86
N GLN A 77 25.73 13.27 -14.69
CA GLN A 77 25.33 12.71 -13.40
C GLN A 77 23.86 13.03 -13.07
N ILE A 78 23.41 14.25 -13.37
CA ILE A 78 22.02 14.64 -13.19
C ILE A 78 21.10 13.80 -14.13
N GLU A 79 21.46 13.67 -15.40
CA GLU A 79 20.72 12.85 -16.37
C GLU A 79 20.70 11.36 -15.94
N ALA A 80 21.81 10.81 -15.46
CA ALA A 80 21.87 9.45 -14.94
C ALA A 80 20.94 9.25 -13.73
N ALA A 81 20.85 10.22 -12.83
CA ALA A 81 19.94 10.15 -11.68
C ALA A 81 18.47 10.12 -12.11
N PHE A 82 18.08 10.81 -13.18
CA PHE A 82 16.74 10.69 -13.76
C PHE A 82 16.50 9.34 -14.43
N LEU A 83 17.50 8.81 -15.18
CA LEU A 83 17.43 7.49 -15.79
C LEU A 83 17.36 6.36 -14.75
N ASP A 84 18.06 6.49 -13.63
CA ASP A 84 17.96 5.54 -12.51
C ASP A 84 16.54 5.52 -11.93
N LEU A 85 15.88 6.67 -11.83
CA LEU A 85 14.48 6.75 -11.39
C LEU A 85 13.51 6.14 -12.42
N ASP A 86 13.78 6.26 -13.71
CA ASP A 86 12.98 5.63 -14.76
C ASP A 86 13.17 4.11 -14.79
N THR A 87 14.36 3.59 -14.54
CA THR A 87 14.59 2.13 -14.39
C THR A 87 13.91 1.58 -13.14
N VAL A 88 13.81 2.34 -12.05
CA VAL A 88 13.01 1.99 -10.85
C VAL A 88 11.51 1.94 -11.19
N ARG A 89 11.02 2.74 -12.16
CA ARG A 89 9.64 2.66 -12.67
C ARG A 89 9.35 1.38 -13.45
N GLU A 90 10.33 0.90 -14.22
CA GLU A 90 10.19 -0.31 -15.07
C GLU A 90 10.47 -1.60 -14.31
N ARG A 91 11.27 -1.56 -13.25
CA ARG A 91 11.62 -2.72 -12.41
C ARG A 91 11.34 -2.43 -10.94
N PRO A 92 10.12 -2.74 -10.48
CA PRO A 92 9.75 -2.54 -9.09
C PRO A 92 10.70 -3.27 -8.14
N ALA A 93 11.33 -2.53 -7.23
CA ALA A 93 12.34 -3.04 -6.31
C ALA A 93 12.25 -2.36 -4.94
N GLY A 94 12.96 -2.93 -3.95
CA GLY A 94 13.07 -2.39 -2.61
C GLY A 94 12.08 -2.98 -1.62
N ARG A 95 12.11 -2.49 -0.37
CA ARG A 95 11.31 -3.02 0.74
C ARG A 95 9.88 -2.47 0.67
N LEU A 96 8.90 -3.38 0.63
CA LEU A 96 7.46 -3.11 0.67
C LEU A 96 6.93 -3.51 2.05
N ARG A 97 6.54 -2.52 2.87
CA ARG A 97 6.06 -2.71 4.24
C ARG A 97 4.55 -2.58 4.32
N ILE A 98 3.86 -3.63 4.70
CA ILE A 98 2.39 -3.67 4.81
C ILE A 98 2.00 -4.07 6.23
N THR A 99 1.11 -3.30 6.86
CA THR A 99 0.48 -3.69 8.14
C THR A 99 -0.90 -4.28 7.88
N LEU A 100 -1.21 -5.42 8.52
CA LEU A 100 -2.46 -6.15 8.28
C LEU A 100 -2.82 -7.06 9.47
N PRO A 101 -4.12 -7.40 9.65
CA PRO A 101 -4.52 -8.44 10.59
C PRO A 101 -4.06 -9.83 10.13
N ARG A 102 -3.90 -10.76 11.07
CA ARG A 102 -3.52 -12.15 10.78
C ARG A 102 -4.44 -12.81 9.74
N VAL A 103 -5.75 -12.67 9.89
CA VAL A 103 -6.72 -13.27 8.96
C VAL A 103 -6.49 -12.81 7.51
N VAL A 104 -6.12 -11.56 7.30
CA VAL A 104 -5.78 -11.01 5.97
C VAL A 104 -4.47 -11.61 5.46
N ALA A 105 -3.45 -11.72 6.32
CA ALA A 105 -2.20 -12.36 5.95
C ALA A 105 -2.46 -13.79 5.46
N ASP A 106 -3.16 -14.60 6.26
CA ASP A 106 -3.36 -16.02 5.99
C ASP A 106 -4.31 -16.28 4.81
N GLN A 107 -5.40 -15.51 4.69
CA GLN A 107 -6.48 -15.79 3.73
C GLN A 107 -6.32 -15.02 2.41
N LEU A 108 -5.84 -13.77 2.45
CA LEU A 108 -5.84 -12.87 1.29
C LEU A 108 -4.46 -12.59 0.72
N VAL A 109 -3.36 -12.85 1.46
CA VAL A 109 -2.00 -12.54 0.98
C VAL A 109 -1.17 -13.80 0.76
N MET A 110 -1.04 -14.66 1.75
CA MET A 110 -0.19 -15.85 1.68
C MET A 110 -0.48 -16.78 0.50
N PRO A 111 -1.74 -16.99 0.05
CA PRO A 111 -2.02 -17.92 -1.05
C PRO A 111 -1.35 -17.55 -2.38
N TRP A 112 -1.15 -16.27 -2.66
CA TRP A 112 -0.55 -15.80 -3.91
C TRP A 112 0.86 -15.19 -3.73
N LEU A 113 1.31 -14.97 -2.50
CA LEU A 113 2.61 -14.35 -2.23
C LEU A 113 3.78 -15.07 -2.93
N PRO A 114 3.84 -16.42 -3.04
CA PRO A 114 4.90 -17.09 -3.79
C PRO A 114 4.97 -16.68 -5.27
N SER A 115 3.82 -16.53 -5.94
CA SER A 115 3.76 -16.11 -7.34
C SER A 115 4.18 -14.65 -7.52
N PHE A 116 3.86 -13.80 -6.55
CA PHE A 116 4.30 -12.41 -6.52
C PHE A 116 5.82 -12.30 -6.40
N LEU A 117 6.43 -13.00 -5.44
CA LEU A 117 7.87 -12.98 -5.22
C LEU A 117 8.65 -13.57 -6.40
N ALA A 118 8.11 -14.61 -7.05
CA ALA A 118 8.71 -15.17 -8.27
C ALA A 118 8.71 -14.15 -9.42
N ARG A 119 7.66 -13.34 -9.54
CA ARG A 119 7.51 -12.31 -10.59
C ARG A 119 8.34 -11.06 -10.30
N TYR A 120 8.51 -10.68 -9.02
CA TYR A 120 9.19 -9.46 -8.58
C TYR A 120 10.29 -9.78 -7.56
N PRO A 121 11.37 -10.47 -7.96
CA PRO A 121 12.42 -10.96 -7.05
C PRO A 121 13.25 -9.86 -6.40
N GLN A 122 13.12 -8.62 -6.86
CA GLN A 122 13.80 -7.45 -6.28
C GLN A 122 12.98 -6.74 -5.21
N ILE A 123 11.74 -7.19 -4.94
CA ILE A 123 10.91 -6.66 -3.86
C ILE A 123 11.09 -7.52 -2.61
N GLU A 124 11.54 -6.90 -1.52
CA GLU A 124 11.48 -7.47 -0.18
C GLU A 124 10.11 -7.14 0.43
N VAL A 125 9.30 -8.15 0.72
CA VAL A 125 7.97 -7.96 1.35
C VAL A 125 8.07 -8.15 2.85
N GLU A 126 7.71 -7.10 3.61
CA GLU A 126 7.57 -7.13 5.07
C GLU A 126 6.09 -7.02 5.42
N LEU A 127 5.54 -8.09 5.99
CA LEU A 127 4.19 -8.13 6.52
C LEU A 127 4.23 -7.97 8.04
N CYS A 128 3.74 -6.84 8.53
CA CYS A 128 3.61 -6.59 9.97
C CYS A 128 2.21 -6.98 10.41
N VAL A 129 2.12 -8.12 11.11
CA VAL A 129 0.83 -8.62 11.60
C VAL A 129 0.50 -7.93 12.93
N ASP A 130 -0.32 -6.88 12.84
CA ASP A 130 -0.81 -6.13 13.98
C ASP A 130 -2.30 -5.77 13.75
N PRO A 131 -3.20 -6.05 14.71
CA PRO A 131 -4.60 -5.64 14.62
C PRO A 131 -4.80 -4.13 14.84
N ALA A 132 -3.79 -3.41 15.35
CA ALA A 132 -3.91 -1.97 15.63
C ALA A 132 -4.10 -1.16 14.35
N LEU A 133 -4.95 -0.14 14.44
CA LEU A 133 -5.01 0.91 13.43
C LEU A 133 -3.81 1.85 13.70
N VAL A 134 -2.81 1.77 12.84
CA VAL A 134 -1.60 2.59 12.95
C VAL A 134 -1.59 3.69 11.90
N ASP A 135 -0.91 4.79 12.19
CA ASP A 135 -0.60 5.79 11.18
C ASP A 135 0.49 5.23 10.25
N VAL A 136 0.08 4.75 9.07
CA VAL A 136 0.97 4.13 8.09
C VAL A 136 2.11 5.05 7.66
N VAL A 137 1.90 6.37 7.68
CA VAL A 137 2.91 7.36 7.29
C VAL A 137 3.94 7.53 8.41
N ALA A 138 3.47 7.74 9.64
CA ALA A 138 4.34 7.96 10.81
C ALA A 138 5.20 6.74 11.10
N GLU A 139 4.67 5.52 10.89
CA GLU A 139 5.38 4.27 11.13
C GLU A 139 6.13 3.74 9.91
N GLY A 140 6.09 4.47 8.79
CA GLY A 140 6.85 4.15 7.59
C GLY A 140 6.36 2.91 6.84
N PHE A 141 5.07 2.58 6.92
CA PHE A 141 4.43 1.58 6.08
C PHE A 141 4.09 2.16 4.70
N ASP A 142 4.16 1.34 3.67
CA ASP A 142 3.72 1.71 2.32
C ASP A 142 2.18 1.66 2.21
N ALA A 143 1.55 0.70 2.90
CA ALA A 143 0.10 0.54 2.97
C ALA A 143 -0.33 -0.23 4.23
N GLY A 144 -1.63 -0.16 4.54
CA GLY A 144 -2.27 -1.02 5.52
C GLY A 144 -3.46 -1.76 4.93
N ILE A 145 -3.88 -2.86 5.56
CA ILE A 145 -5.11 -3.55 5.20
C ILE A 145 -5.98 -3.67 6.44
N ARG A 146 -7.21 -3.16 6.39
CA ARG A 146 -8.17 -3.18 7.50
C ARG A 146 -9.60 -3.35 6.96
N LEU A 147 -10.55 -3.59 7.87
CA LEU A 147 -11.99 -3.47 7.57
C LEU A 147 -12.33 -2.05 7.16
N GLY A 148 -13.28 -1.89 6.23
CA GLY A 148 -13.61 -0.60 5.62
C GLY A 148 -14.10 0.49 6.59
N GLU A 149 -14.61 0.11 7.74
CA GLU A 149 -15.12 1.01 8.78
C GLU A 149 -14.02 1.82 9.50
N CYS A 150 -12.76 1.40 9.37
CA CYS A 150 -11.62 1.95 10.10
C CYS A 150 -10.80 2.99 9.30
N LEU A 151 -11.24 3.42 8.11
CA LEU A 151 -10.39 4.18 7.20
C LEU A 151 -10.48 5.70 7.41
N ALA A 152 -9.32 6.36 7.47
CA ALA A 152 -9.24 7.83 7.54
C ALA A 152 -9.59 8.49 6.20
N ARG A 153 -10.11 9.72 6.23
CA ARG A 153 -10.65 10.43 5.05
C ARG A 153 -9.60 10.87 4.02
N ASP A 154 -8.33 10.91 4.39
CA ASP A 154 -7.20 11.33 3.56
C ASP A 154 -6.43 10.15 2.94
N MET A 155 -6.98 8.94 3.03
CA MET A 155 -6.41 7.72 2.47
C MET A 155 -7.15 7.29 1.21
N ILE A 156 -6.41 6.70 0.28
CA ILE A 156 -7.00 5.98 -0.85
C ILE A 156 -7.28 4.56 -0.38
N ALA A 157 -8.53 4.13 -0.51
CA ALA A 157 -8.99 2.79 -0.13
C ALA A 157 -9.32 1.95 -1.35
N VAL A 158 -8.80 0.73 -1.37
CA VAL A 158 -8.97 -0.26 -2.43
C VAL A 158 -9.65 -1.49 -1.83
N PRO A 159 -10.88 -1.86 -2.24
CA PRO A 159 -11.54 -3.04 -1.71
C PRO A 159 -10.79 -4.31 -2.08
N LEU A 160 -10.72 -5.26 -1.14
CA LEU A 160 -10.03 -6.54 -1.26
C LEU A 160 -10.94 -7.71 -0.92
N GLY A 161 -11.07 -8.62 -1.86
CA GLY A 161 -11.83 -9.85 -1.67
C GLY A 161 -13.35 -9.62 -1.58
N PRO A 162 -14.09 -10.67 -1.22
CA PRO A 162 -15.55 -10.63 -1.11
C PRO A 162 -16.01 -9.94 0.17
N MET A 163 -17.31 -9.71 0.25
CA MET A 163 -17.96 -9.40 1.52
C MET A 163 -17.60 -10.44 2.58
N GLN A 164 -17.46 -10.02 3.81
CA GLN A 164 -17.14 -10.87 4.93
C GLN A 164 -18.38 -11.15 5.77
N ARG A 165 -18.37 -12.26 6.48
CA ARG A 165 -19.39 -12.60 7.47
C ARG A 165 -18.69 -13.11 8.73
N GLN A 166 -19.12 -12.62 9.87
CA GLN A 166 -18.74 -13.23 11.14
C GLN A 166 -19.71 -14.38 11.44
N VAL A 167 -19.23 -15.37 12.15
CA VAL A 167 -20.03 -16.49 12.64
C VAL A 167 -19.65 -16.81 14.08
N ILE A 168 -20.59 -17.36 14.82
CA ILE A 168 -20.35 -17.82 16.17
C ILE A 168 -20.32 -19.33 16.16
N CYS A 169 -19.29 -19.93 16.75
CA CYS A 169 -19.10 -21.37 16.75
C CYS A 169 -18.40 -21.88 18.01
N ALA A 170 -18.57 -23.16 18.28
CA ALA A 170 -17.81 -23.91 19.28
C ALA A 170 -17.67 -25.37 18.85
N ALA A 171 -16.77 -26.12 19.49
CA ALA A 171 -16.65 -27.56 19.27
C ALA A 171 -17.91 -28.30 19.76
N PRO A 172 -18.29 -29.45 19.12
CA PRO A 172 -19.42 -30.25 19.56
C PRO A 172 -19.34 -30.65 21.03
N GLY A 173 -18.11 -30.82 21.53
CA GLY A 173 -17.86 -31.13 22.94
C GLY A 173 -18.31 -30.08 23.93
N TYR A 174 -18.29 -28.82 23.53
CA TYR A 174 -18.80 -27.71 24.32
C TYR A 174 -20.33 -27.82 24.45
N PHE A 175 -21.03 -28.03 23.35
CA PHE A 175 -22.50 -28.12 23.31
C PHE A 175 -23.08 -29.36 23.99
N ARG A 176 -22.27 -30.37 24.25
CA ARG A 176 -22.70 -31.50 25.12
C ARG A 176 -22.88 -31.11 26.59
N ARG A 177 -22.20 -30.02 27.01
CA ARG A 177 -22.26 -29.49 28.39
C ARG A 177 -23.14 -28.25 28.51
N HIS A 178 -23.27 -27.51 27.44
CA HIS A 178 -24.00 -26.22 27.38
C HIS A 178 -24.90 -26.26 26.14
N PRO A 179 -26.23 -26.27 26.29
CA PRO A 179 -27.15 -26.26 25.14
C PRO A 179 -26.83 -25.08 24.20
N PRO A 180 -26.93 -25.26 22.86
CA PRO A 180 -26.66 -24.16 21.93
C PRO A 180 -27.55 -22.93 22.16
N PRO A 181 -27.01 -21.70 22.17
CA PRO A 181 -27.80 -20.50 22.31
C PRO A 181 -28.76 -20.35 21.11
N GLN A 182 -29.99 -19.89 21.38
CA GLN A 182 -31.03 -19.69 20.37
C GLN A 182 -31.12 -18.19 20.01
N THR A 183 -30.75 -17.31 20.93
CA THR A 183 -30.73 -15.86 20.76
C THR A 183 -29.40 -15.28 21.29
N PRO A 184 -29.02 -14.07 20.84
CA PRO A 184 -27.85 -13.37 21.40
C PRO A 184 -27.94 -13.11 22.91
N ALA A 185 -29.14 -13.03 23.50
CA ALA A 185 -29.31 -12.86 24.93
C ALA A 185 -28.82 -14.08 25.73
N ASP A 186 -28.88 -15.27 25.14
CA ASP A 186 -28.46 -16.52 25.82
C ASP A 186 -26.93 -16.57 26.01
N LEU A 187 -26.17 -15.71 25.34
CA LEU A 187 -24.71 -15.63 25.46
C LEU A 187 -24.23 -15.30 26.87
N VAL A 188 -25.07 -14.71 27.70
CA VAL A 188 -24.78 -14.43 29.12
C VAL A 188 -24.55 -15.71 29.93
N GLU A 189 -25.12 -16.84 29.48
CA GLU A 189 -24.98 -18.16 30.13
C GLU A 189 -23.80 -18.99 29.58
N HIS A 190 -23.03 -18.41 28.63
CA HIS A 190 -21.95 -19.11 27.98
C HIS A 190 -20.57 -18.52 28.29
N ASP A 191 -19.56 -19.38 28.33
CA ASP A 191 -18.16 -18.96 28.28
C ASP A 191 -17.83 -18.49 26.84
N CYS A 192 -17.74 -17.19 26.64
CA CYS A 192 -17.36 -16.62 25.35
C CYS A 192 -15.87 -16.30 25.33
N ILE A 193 -15.17 -16.63 24.26
CA ILE A 193 -13.78 -16.29 24.05
C ILE A 193 -13.72 -14.84 23.56
N VAL A 194 -13.30 -13.93 24.44
CA VAL A 194 -13.35 -12.49 24.22
C VAL A 194 -12.14 -12.02 23.40
N HIS A 195 -12.39 -11.25 22.36
CA HIS A 195 -11.31 -10.56 21.66
C HIS A 195 -10.99 -9.22 22.32
N ARG A 196 -9.69 -8.96 22.58
CA ARG A 196 -9.20 -7.67 23.08
C ARG A 196 -8.63 -6.87 21.93
N MET A 197 -9.18 -5.70 21.70
CA MET A 197 -8.70 -4.75 20.70
C MET A 197 -7.39 -4.10 21.14
N SER A 198 -6.64 -3.53 20.21
CA SER A 198 -5.36 -2.83 20.45
C SER A 198 -5.46 -1.65 21.41
N ASN A 199 -6.63 -1.00 21.50
CA ASN A 199 -6.93 0.07 22.47
C ASN A 199 -7.25 -0.44 23.89
N GLY A 200 -7.12 -1.77 24.13
CA GLY A 200 -7.39 -2.42 25.40
C GLY A 200 -8.86 -2.76 25.67
N ARG A 201 -9.79 -2.28 24.85
CA ARG A 201 -11.23 -2.60 25.00
C ARG A 201 -11.51 -4.05 24.60
N ARG A 202 -12.50 -4.67 25.26
CA ARG A 202 -13.10 -5.93 24.81
C ARG A 202 -14.01 -5.66 23.63
N MET A 203 -13.96 -6.51 22.60
CA MET A 203 -14.82 -6.40 21.45
C MET A 203 -16.20 -6.95 21.82
N ALA A 204 -17.24 -6.14 21.70
CA ALA A 204 -18.61 -6.61 21.75
C ALA A 204 -18.92 -7.39 20.48
N TRP A 205 -19.86 -8.34 20.55
CA TRP A 205 -20.30 -9.08 19.39
C TRP A 205 -21.49 -8.38 18.74
N GLU A 206 -21.37 -8.15 17.43
CA GLU A 206 -22.36 -7.44 16.64
C GLU A 206 -23.39 -8.40 16.06
N PHE A 207 -24.64 -8.01 16.09
CA PHE A 207 -25.79 -8.75 15.59
C PHE A 207 -26.74 -7.84 14.84
N THR A 208 -27.47 -8.43 13.89
CA THR A 208 -28.53 -7.72 13.15
C THR A 208 -29.83 -8.51 13.24
N ARG A 209 -30.93 -7.82 13.56
CA ARG A 209 -32.28 -8.40 13.51
C ARG A 209 -33.27 -7.39 12.96
N ASP A 210 -34.06 -7.82 11.99
CA ASP A 210 -35.10 -7.00 11.35
C ASP A 210 -34.55 -5.65 10.83
N GLY A 211 -33.32 -5.65 10.28
CA GLY A 211 -32.62 -4.48 9.76
C GLY A 211 -32.09 -3.52 10.82
N ARG A 212 -32.02 -3.95 12.09
CA ARG A 212 -31.46 -3.19 13.20
C ARG A 212 -30.23 -3.88 13.73
N ASP A 213 -29.12 -3.13 13.81
CA ASP A 213 -27.88 -3.59 14.37
C ASP A 213 -27.87 -3.31 15.88
N PHE A 214 -27.28 -4.23 16.63
CA PHE A 214 -27.07 -4.11 18.07
C PHE A 214 -25.84 -4.89 18.50
N GLU A 215 -25.28 -4.53 19.63
CA GLU A 215 -24.10 -5.16 20.22
C GLU A 215 -24.45 -5.91 21.50
N VAL A 216 -23.74 -7.00 21.73
CA VAL A 216 -23.81 -7.76 22.97
C VAL A 216 -22.41 -7.85 23.59
N GLU A 217 -22.27 -7.30 24.79
CA GLU A 217 -21.06 -7.48 25.58
C GLU A 217 -20.99 -8.93 26.09
N VAL A 218 -19.98 -9.67 25.65
CA VAL A 218 -19.80 -11.06 26.04
C VAL A 218 -18.74 -11.18 27.12
N THR A 219 -18.88 -12.21 27.95
CA THR A 219 -17.96 -12.51 29.04
C THR A 219 -17.44 -13.95 28.94
N GLY A 220 -16.30 -14.22 29.55
CA GLY A 220 -15.71 -15.55 29.62
C GLY A 220 -14.32 -15.51 30.23
N THR A 221 -13.77 -16.69 30.47
CA THR A 221 -12.49 -16.88 31.14
C THR A 221 -11.28 -16.63 30.26
N LEU A 222 -11.47 -16.62 28.92
CA LEU A 222 -10.39 -16.44 27.96
C LEU A 222 -10.52 -15.10 27.23
N VAL A 223 -9.41 -14.38 27.18
CA VAL A 223 -9.30 -13.09 26.46
C VAL A 223 -8.02 -13.11 25.63
N PHE A 224 -8.17 -12.98 24.30
CA PHE A 224 -7.06 -12.95 23.37
C PHE A 224 -7.10 -11.69 22.50
N ASN A 225 -5.97 -11.33 21.91
CA ASN A 225 -5.85 -10.29 20.88
C ASN A 225 -5.44 -10.89 19.52
N ASP A 226 -5.49 -12.20 19.39
CA ASP A 226 -5.14 -12.96 18.18
C ASP A 226 -6.27 -13.91 17.79
N SER A 227 -6.73 -13.80 16.54
CA SER A 227 -7.82 -14.61 16.00
C SER A 227 -7.46 -16.10 15.87
N GLY A 228 -6.18 -16.41 15.68
CA GLY A 228 -5.70 -17.79 15.62
C GLY A 228 -5.83 -18.49 16.98
N LEU A 229 -5.50 -17.78 18.07
CA LEU A 229 -5.71 -18.30 19.43
C LEU A 229 -7.19 -18.46 19.74
N THR A 230 -8.04 -17.53 19.31
CA THR A 230 -9.50 -17.60 19.47
C THR A 230 -10.04 -18.85 18.77
N HIS A 231 -9.63 -19.10 17.53
CA HIS A 231 -10.01 -20.28 16.76
C HIS A 231 -9.52 -21.59 17.41
N ALA A 232 -8.25 -21.64 17.83
CA ALA A 232 -7.70 -22.81 18.49
C ALA A 232 -8.43 -23.15 19.81
N ALA A 233 -8.80 -22.14 20.58
CA ALA A 233 -9.56 -22.33 21.82
C ALA A 233 -10.99 -22.83 21.55
N ALA A 234 -11.65 -22.35 20.51
CA ALA A 234 -12.95 -22.85 20.07
C ALA A 234 -12.87 -24.34 19.68
N LEU A 235 -11.87 -24.73 18.89
CA LEU A 235 -11.60 -26.13 18.52
C LEU A 235 -11.33 -27.02 19.76
N ALA A 236 -10.66 -26.49 20.75
CA ALA A 236 -10.41 -27.18 22.02
C ALA A 236 -11.67 -27.29 22.91
N GLY A 237 -12.80 -26.69 22.51
CA GLY A 237 -14.06 -26.73 23.27
C GLY A 237 -14.05 -25.91 24.55
N LEU A 238 -13.26 -24.81 24.57
CA LEU A 238 -13.10 -23.95 25.74
C LEU A 238 -14.15 -22.83 25.82
N GLY A 239 -14.97 -22.65 24.78
CA GLY A 239 -16.02 -21.64 24.77
C GLY A 239 -16.59 -21.40 23.37
N LEU A 240 -17.55 -20.45 23.31
CA LEU A 240 -18.04 -19.89 22.06
C LEU A 240 -17.03 -18.86 21.53
N ALA A 241 -16.77 -18.90 20.23
CA ALA A 241 -15.92 -17.91 19.57
C ALA A 241 -16.68 -17.23 18.43
N GLN A 242 -16.45 -15.93 18.25
CA GLN A 242 -16.80 -15.23 17.04
C GLN A 242 -15.57 -15.19 16.12
N GLY A 243 -15.77 -15.51 14.85
CA GLY A 243 -14.70 -15.52 13.83
C GLY A 243 -15.23 -15.31 12.43
N PHE A 244 -14.34 -15.09 11.47
CA PHE A 244 -14.72 -14.99 10.07
C PHE A 244 -15.15 -16.35 9.52
N GLU A 245 -16.25 -16.39 8.77
CA GLU A 245 -16.79 -17.62 8.16
C GLU A 245 -15.73 -18.33 7.32
N SER A 246 -14.93 -17.60 6.54
CA SER A 246 -13.85 -18.15 5.72
C SER A 246 -12.78 -18.89 6.54
N VAL A 247 -12.52 -18.45 7.77
CA VAL A 247 -11.52 -19.08 8.67
C VAL A 247 -12.02 -20.39 9.22
N VAL A 248 -13.29 -20.45 9.61
CA VAL A 248 -13.86 -21.64 10.29
C VAL A 248 -14.50 -22.65 9.34
N ALA A 249 -14.69 -22.30 8.06
CA ALA A 249 -15.43 -23.10 7.08
C ALA A 249 -14.93 -24.55 6.98
N ALA A 250 -13.63 -24.78 6.94
CA ALA A 250 -13.03 -26.11 6.86
C ALA A 250 -13.30 -26.95 8.13
N ASP A 251 -13.31 -26.32 9.30
CA ASP A 251 -13.58 -26.98 10.57
C ASP A 251 -15.07 -27.29 10.76
N VAL A 252 -15.91 -26.40 10.28
CA VAL A 252 -17.37 -26.64 10.24
C VAL A 252 -17.71 -27.78 9.29
N ALA A 253 -17.15 -27.79 8.08
CA ALA A 253 -17.35 -28.87 7.10
C ALA A 253 -16.83 -30.21 7.63
N ALA A 254 -15.77 -30.24 8.41
CA ALA A 254 -15.22 -31.44 9.05
C ALA A 254 -15.93 -31.81 10.37
N GLY A 255 -16.95 -31.07 10.79
CA GLY A 255 -17.69 -31.33 12.03
C GLY A 255 -16.90 -31.05 13.32
N ARG A 256 -15.76 -30.36 13.22
CA ARG A 256 -14.94 -29.95 14.39
C ARG A 256 -15.53 -28.75 15.10
N LEU A 257 -16.20 -27.87 14.37
CA LEU A 257 -16.96 -26.72 14.88
C LEU A 257 -18.41 -26.80 14.44
N VAL A 258 -19.32 -26.34 15.29
CA VAL A 258 -20.75 -26.17 15.02
C VAL A 258 -21.09 -24.72 15.13
N ARG A 259 -21.76 -24.17 14.12
CA ARG A 259 -22.21 -22.77 14.08
C ARG A 259 -23.52 -22.64 14.84
N VAL A 260 -23.70 -21.46 15.43
CA VAL A 260 -24.93 -21.06 16.13
C VAL A 260 -25.27 -19.61 15.79
N LEU A 261 -26.49 -19.21 15.99
CA LEU A 261 -26.99 -17.83 15.79
C LEU A 261 -26.80 -17.30 14.34
N ASP A 262 -26.81 -18.16 13.34
CA ASP A 262 -26.58 -17.78 11.93
C ASP A 262 -27.57 -16.75 11.40
N ASP A 263 -28.84 -16.79 11.85
CA ASP A 263 -29.90 -15.85 11.45
C ASP A 263 -29.69 -14.43 12.00
N TRP A 264 -28.74 -14.25 12.91
CA TRP A 264 -28.41 -12.99 13.55
C TRP A 264 -27.15 -12.34 12.97
N GLN A 265 -26.49 -12.97 12.00
CA GLN A 265 -25.25 -12.53 11.41
C GLN A 265 -25.45 -12.11 9.95
N GLN A 266 -25.16 -10.86 9.61
CA GLN A 266 -25.25 -10.37 8.24
C GLN A 266 -23.86 -10.20 7.61
N PRO A 267 -23.75 -10.35 6.28
CA PRO A 267 -22.53 -9.98 5.57
C PRO A 267 -22.29 -8.46 5.66
N PHE A 268 -21.02 -8.09 5.75
CA PHE A 268 -20.58 -6.70 5.80
C PHE A 268 -19.44 -6.44 4.82
N ALA A 269 -19.13 -5.16 4.59
CA ALA A 269 -18.02 -4.75 3.73
C ALA A 269 -16.70 -5.36 4.25
N GLY A 270 -15.96 -6.03 3.35
CA GLY A 270 -14.76 -6.75 3.70
C GLY A 270 -13.55 -5.86 3.96
N PHE A 271 -12.39 -6.39 3.64
CA PHE A 271 -11.12 -5.70 3.84
C PHE A 271 -10.82 -4.71 2.73
N TYR A 272 -10.10 -3.67 3.08
CA TYR A 272 -9.59 -2.64 2.18
C TYR A 272 -8.09 -2.48 2.38
N LEU A 273 -7.35 -2.42 1.28
CA LEU A 273 -6.00 -1.89 1.31
C LEU A 273 -6.09 -0.37 1.26
N TYR A 274 -5.42 0.30 2.19
CA TYR A 274 -5.38 1.75 2.25
C TYR A 274 -3.95 2.27 2.26
N TYR A 275 -3.73 3.40 1.62
CA TYR A 275 -2.45 4.07 1.53
C TYR A 275 -2.63 5.58 1.38
N PRO A 276 -1.62 6.39 1.74
CA PRO A 276 -1.72 7.85 1.66
C PRO A 276 -1.95 8.32 0.22
N ALA A 277 -2.83 9.31 0.04
CA ALA A 277 -3.01 10.00 -1.23
C ALA A 277 -1.74 10.82 -1.54
N ARG A 278 -0.85 10.28 -2.38
CA ARG A 278 0.35 10.96 -2.88
C ARG A 278 0.23 11.14 -4.39
N GLU A 279 0.83 12.20 -4.94
CA GLU A 279 0.85 12.43 -6.40
C GLU A 279 1.42 11.23 -7.18
N HIS A 280 2.36 10.48 -6.57
CA HIS A 280 3.01 9.35 -7.22
C HIS A 280 3.05 8.14 -6.28
N MET A 281 2.29 7.10 -6.65
CA MET A 281 2.35 5.79 -5.99
C MET A 281 3.68 5.09 -6.31
N ALA A 282 4.37 4.56 -5.29
CA ALA A 282 5.58 3.79 -5.48
C ALA A 282 5.34 2.56 -6.38
N PRO A 283 6.19 2.28 -7.38
CA PRO A 283 6.00 1.16 -8.30
C PRO A 283 5.84 -0.20 -7.60
N LYS A 284 6.59 -0.46 -6.53
CA LYS A 284 6.48 -1.68 -5.71
C LYS A 284 5.08 -1.87 -5.11
N LEU A 285 4.45 -0.79 -4.65
CA LEU A 285 3.08 -0.83 -4.10
C LEU A 285 2.05 -1.04 -5.21
N ARG A 286 2.23 -0.39 -6.36
CA ARG A 286 1.34 -0.55 -7.51
C ARG A 286 1.26 -2.00 -7.97
N VAL A 287 2.42 -2.65 -8.23
CA VAL A 287 2.43 -4.04 -8.70
C VAL A 287 1.92 -5.02 -7.64
N PHE A 288 2.07 -4.69 -6.36
CA PHE A 288 1.48 -5.47 -5.27
C PHE A 288 -0.04 -5.39 -5.29
N ILE A 289 -0.62 -4.19 -5.41
CA ILE A 289 -2.07 -3.98 -5.49
C ILE A 289 -2.65 -4.68 -6.73
N ASP A 290 -1.99 -4.54 -7.89
CA ASP A 290 -2.46 -5.13 -9.15
C ASP A 290 -2.44 -6.67 -9.06
N HIS A 291 -1.37 -7.25 -8.48
CA HIS A 291 -1.26 -8.70 -8.30
C HIS A 291 -2.29 -9.22 -7.30
N LEU A 292 -2.47 -8.54 -6.18
CA LEU A 292 -3.46 -8.83 -5.16
C LEU A 292 -4.90 -8.83 -5.72
N ARG A 293 -5.24 -7.83 -6.52
CA ARG A 293 -6.55 -7.74 -7.19
C ARG A 293 -6.77 -8.88 -8.18
N ALA A 294 -5.78 -9.16 -9.02
CA ALA A 294 -5.87 -10.23 -10.01
C ALA A 294 -6.03 -11.60 -9.33
N ALA A 295 -5.28 -11.87 -8.28
CA ALA A 295 -5.36 -13.13 -7.54
C ALA A 295 -6.71 -13.31 -6.83
N ASN A 296 -7.23 -12.26 -6.19
CA ASN A 296 -8.53 -12.32 -5.50
C ASN A 296 -9.71 -12.40 -6.49
N ALA A 297 -9.60 -11.81 -7.68
CA ALA A 297 -10.62 -11.97 -8.72
C ALA A 297 -10.66 -13.39 -9.32
N ALA A 298 -9.53 -14.09 -9.35
CA ALA A 298 -9.45 -15.47 -9.83
C ALA A 298 -9.96 -16.52 -8.81
N ALA A 299 -10.11 -16.12 -7.53
CA ALA A 299 -10.57 -16.98 -6.44
C ALA A 299 -12.10 -16.89 -6.19
N GLN A 300 -12.80 -16.01 -6.89
CA GLN A 300 -14.27 -15.86 -6.89
C GLN A 300 -14.91 -16.67 -8.02
#